data_1c278e0479513c7ed7a556d8571b150c
#
_entry.id   1c278e0479513c7ed7a556d8571b150c
#
_cell.length_a   1.000
_cell.length_b   1.000
_cell.length_c   1.000
_cell.angle_alpha   90.00
_cell.angle_beta   90.00
_cell.angle_gamma   90.00
#
_symmetry.space_group_name_H-M   'P 1'
#
loop_
_entity.id
_entity.type
_entity.pdbx_description
1 polymer ?
#
loop_
_entity_poly.entity_id
_entity_poly.type
_entity_poly.pdbx_seq_one_letter_code
_entity_poly.pdbx_strand_id
1 'polypeptide(L)'
;MEMQRVFEALSSTVRRKILAYLAHSELTAGEIAARFEMSKPAVSQHLSVLESAGLVKSEKRGQFVHYSLTPDNMLNTLNDFVTEVCPVAKPLKRESARAAAKQAAD
;
A
#
# COMPACT_ATOMS: atom_id res chain seq x y z
N MET A 1 -5.26 3.61 -15.01
CA MET A 1 -4.53 4.59 -14.19
C MET A 1 -4.23 4.03 -12.82
N GLU A 2 -3.08 4.33 -12.35
CA GLU A 2 -2.61 3.80 -11.07
C GLU A 2 -3.48 4.22 -9.91
N MET A 3 -3.94 5.46 -9.90
CA MET A 3 -4.81 5.96 -8.83
C MET A 3 -6.11 5.16 -8.74
N GLN A 4 -6.75 4.90 -9.88
CA GLN A 4 -7.97 4.11 -9.91
C GLN A 4 -7.75 2.70 -9.39
N ARG A 5 -6.66 2.06 -9.80
CA ARG A 5 -6.31 0.71 -9.34
C ARG A 5 -6.04 0.66 -7.85
N VAL A 6 -5.36 1.70 -7.33
CA VAL A 6 -5.09 1.78 -5.89
C VAL A 6 -6.40 1.87 -5.11
N PHE A 7 -7.32 2.75 -5.52
CA PHE A 7 -8.59 2.87 -4.83
C PHE A 7 -9.43 1.59 -4.93
N GLU A 8 -9.44 0.95 -6.08
CA GLU A 8 -10.13 -0.34 -6.23
C GLU A 8 -9.54 -1.39 -5.31
N ALA A 9 -8.22 -1.47 -5.25
CA ALA A 9 -7.56 -2.43 -4.38
C ALA A 9 -7.89 -2.16 -2.91
N LEU A 10 -7.97 -0.89 -2.51
CA LEU A 10 -8.27 -0.49 -1.14
C LEU A 10 -9.75 -0.57 -0.79
N SER A 11 -10.63 -0.82 -1.76
CA SER A 11 -12.07 -0.87 -1.52
C SER A 11 -12.51 -2.14 -0.79
N SER A 12 -11.65 -3.13 -0.67
CA SER A 12 -11.95 -4.41 -0.03
C SER A 12 -11.37 -4.44 1.39
N THR A 13 -12.21 -4.78 2.36
CA THR A 13 -11.77 -4.95 3.74
C THR A 13 -10.67 -6.02 3.84
N VAL A 14 -10.84 -7.12 3.10
CA VAL A 14 -9.86 -8.21 3.10
C VAL A 14 -8.51 -7.72 2.60
N ARG A 15 -8.51 -6.99 1.48
CA ARG A 15 -7.26 -6.48 0.93
C ARG A 15 -6.57 -5.47 1.84
N ARG A 16 -7.35 -4.59 2.49
CA ARG A 16 -6.76 -3.67 3.46
C ARG A 16 -6.13 -4.42 4.63
N LYS A 17 -6.75 -5.52 5.05
CA LYS A 17 -6.22 -6.32 6.14
C LYS A 17 -4.96 -7.08 5.73
N ILE A 18 -4.90 -7.54 4.49
CA ILE A 18 -3.68 -8.15 3.95
C ILE A 18 -2.52 -7.14 4.01
N LEU A 19 -2.78 -5.91 3.57
CA LEU A 19 -1.76 -4.86 3.62
C LEU A 19 -1.29 -4.61 5.06
N ALA A 20 -2.20 -4.62 6.01
CA ALA A 20 -1.86 -4.45 7.41
C ALA A 20 -0.94 -5.57 7.92
N TYR A 21 -1.21 -6.80 7.55
CA TYR A 21 -0.33 -7.92 7.91
C TYR A 21 1.04 -7.77 7.27
N LEU A 22 1.08 -7.38 5.99
CA LEU A 22 2.33 -7.21 5.28
C LEU A 22 3.15 -6.01 5.76
N ALA A 23 2.52 -5.10 6.49
CA ALA A 23 3.23 -3.98 7.09
C ALA A 23 4.22 -4.44 8.17
N HIS A 24 4.01 -5.63 8.70
CA HIS A 24 4.84 -6.15 9.78
C HIS A 24 5.85 -7.20 9.33
N SER A 25 5.57 -7.92 8.25
CA SER A 25 6.49 -8.94 7.75
C SER A 25 6.09 -9.40 6.35
N GLU A 26 7.05 -9.97 5.63
CA GLU A 26 6.76 -10.70 4.40
C GLU A 26 5.97 -11.96 4.74
N LEU A 27 5.05 -12.32 3.85
CA LEU A 27 4.25 -13.52 4.04
C LEU A 27 4.03 -14.20 2.69
N THR A 28 3.91 -15.54 2.73
CA THR A 28 3.48 -16.31 1.56
C THR A 28 1.96 -16.27 1.48
N ALA A 29 1.42 -16.62 0.30
CA ALA A 29 -0.04 -16.70 0.12
C ALA A 29 -0.67 -17.69 1.12
N GLY A 30 0.02 -18.81 1.39
CA GLY A 30 -0.47 -19.79 2.34
C GLY A 30 -0.53 -19.24 3.76
N GLU A 31 0.48 -18.48 4.17
CA GLU A 31 0.50 -17.86 5.48
C GLU A 31 -0.61 -16.81 5.64
N ILE A 32 -0.87 -16.05 4.56
CA ILE A 32 -1.97 -15.09 4.57
C ILE A 32 -3.31 -15.81 4.65
N ALA A 33 -3.48 -16.86 3.83
CA ALA A 33 -4.72 -17.64 3.82
C ALA A 33 -5.07 -18.19 5.19
N ALA A 34 -4.06 -18.64 5.93
CA ALA A 34 -4.27 -19.19 7.27
C ALA A 34 -4.85 -18.16 8.23
N ARG A 35 -4.50 -16.89 8.04
CA ARG A 35 -4.99 -15.80 8.90
C ARG A 35 -6.45 -15.41 8.63
N PHE A 36 -6.97 -15.74 7.45
CA PHE A 36 -8.31 -15.34 7.04
C PHE A 36 -9.32 -16.47 6.98
N GLU A 37 -8.88 -17.69 7.19
CA GLU A 37 -9.72 -18.87 6.99
C GLU A 37 -10.31 -18.89 5.57
N MET A 38 -9.53 -18.44 4.61
CA MET A 38 -9.88 -18.40 3.19
C MET A 38 -9.07 -19.41 2.43
N SER A 39 -9.57 -19.81 1.26
CA SER A 39 -8.81 -20.69 0.39
C SER A 39 -7.60 -19.93 -0.19
N LYS A 40 -6.55 -20.68 -0.47
CA LYS A 40 -5.35 -20.11 -1.08
C LYS A 40 -5.64 -19.45 -2.43
N PRO A 41 -6.45 -20.05 -3.33
CA PRO A 41 -6.83 -19.36 -4.58
C PRO A 41 -7.54 -18.03 -4.36
N ALA A 42 -8.41 -17.92 -3.37
CA ALA A 42 -9.10 -16.67 -3.07
C ALA A 42 -8.12 -15.59 -2.63
N VAL A 43 -7.18 -15.95 -1.75
CA VAL A 43 -6.14 -15.04 -1.30
C VAL A 43 -5.25 -14.63 -2.46
N SER A 44 -4.89 -15.58 -3.34
CA SER A 44 -4.06 -15.29 -4.51
C SER A 44 -4.72 -14.26 -5.43
N GLN A 45 -6.05 -14.31 -5.57
CA GLN A 45 -6.79 -13.34 -6.34
C GLN A 45 -6.69 -11.93 -5.74
N HIS A 46 -6.85 -11.82 -4.43
CA HIS A 46 -6.68 -10.55 -3.74
C HIS A 46 -5.26 -10.01 -3.87
N LEU A 47 -4.26 -10.89 -3.75
CA LEU A 47 -2.87 -10.50 -3.92
C LEU A 47 -2.57 -10.04 -5.34
N SER A 48 -3.21 -10.66 -6.33
CA SER A 48 -3.06 -10.24 -7.73
C SER A 48 -3.58 -8.82 -7.94
N VAL A 49 -4.72 -8.49 -7.34
CA VAL A 49 -5.27 -7.13 -7.42
C VAL A 49 -4.33 -6.13 -6.76
N LEU A 50 -3.81 -6.46 -5.59
CA LEU A 50 -2.86 -5.60 -4.87
C LEU A 50 -1.57 -5.41 -5.66
N GLU A 51 -1.07 -6.48 -6.26
CA GLU A 51 0.16 -6.42 -7.05
C GLU A 51 -0.03 -5.58 -8.32
N SER A 52 -1.16 -5.75 -9.01
CA SER A 52 -1.51 -4.94 -10.18
C SER A 52 -1.59 -3.45 -9.85
N ALA A 53 -2.02 -3.14 -8.65
CA ALA A 53 -2.12 -1.74 -8.20
C ALA A 53 -0.77 -1.19 -7.72
N GLY A 54 0.26 -2.04 -7.66
CA GLY A 54 1.58 -1.63 -7.21
C GLY A 54 1.71 -1.47 -5.70
N LEU A 55 0.78 -2.05 -4.94
CA LEU A 55 0.78 -1.92 -3.47
C LEU A 55 1.60 -3.01 -2.79
N VAL A 56 1.77 -4.13 -3.46
CA VAL A 56 2.62 -5.23 -2.99
C VAL A 56 3.49 -5.71 -4.14
N LYS A 57 4.57 -6.37 -3.78
CA LYS A 57 5.44 -7.05 -4.74
C LYS A 57 5.60 -8.49 -4.30
N SER A 58 5.94 -9.36 -5.23
CA SER A 58 6.19 -10.76 -4.96
C SER A 58 7.60 -11.14 -5.37
N GLU A 59 8.16 -12.11 -4.68
CA GLU A 59 9.48 -12.64 -4.98
C GLU A 59 9.46 -14.13 -4.74
N LYS A 60 9.83 -14.89 -5.76
CA LYS A 60 9.91 -16.33 -5.64
C LYS A 60 11.23 -16.73 -5.01
N ARG A 61 11.17 -17.51 -3.93
CA ARG A 61 12.33 -18.07 -3.25
C ARG A 61 12.09 -19.56 -3.08
N GLY A 62 12.86 -20.36 -3.79
CA GLY A 62 12.64 -21.79 -3.83
C GLY A 62 11.27 -22.10 -4.43
N GLN A 63 10.44 -22.82 -3.69
CA GLN A 63 9.10 -23.21 -4.14
C GLN A 63 8.01 -22.27 -3.62
N PHE A 64 8.38 -21.25 -2.85
CA PHE A 64 7.42 -20.33 -2.25
C PHE A 64 7.53 -18.94 -2.85
N VAL A 65 6.39 -18.28 -2.98
CA VAL A 65 6.33 -16.88 -3.38
C VAL A 65 6.04 -16.04 -2.15
N HIS A 66 6.92 -15.08 -1.87
CA HIS A 66 6.81 -14.19 -0.73
C HIS A 66 6.29 -12.84 -1.18
N TYR A 67 5.34 -12.29 -0.42
CA TYR A 67 4.74 -10.98 -0.70
C TYR A 67 5.19 -9.98 0.33
N SER A 68 5.44 -8.76 -0.12
CA SER A 68 5.84 -7.66 0.75
C SER A 68 5.22 -6.35 0.27
N LEU A 69 5.10 -5.38 1.17
CA LEU A 69 4.55 -4.07 0.84
C LEU A 69 5.49 -3.26 -0.04
N THR A 70 4.89 -2.41 -0.86
CA THR A 70 5.59 -1.33 -1.54
C THR A 70 4.98 -0.02 -1.04
N PRO A 71 5.36 0.44 0.16
CA PRO A 71 4.67 1.55 0.83
C PRO A 71 4.74 2.87 0.07
N ASP A 72 5.79 3.09 -0.70
CA ASP A 72 5.97 4.35 -1.43
C ASP A 72 4.87 4.57 -2.48
N ASN A 73 4.47 3.50 -3.19
CA ASN A 73 3.43 3.62 -4.20
C ASN A 73 2.09 4.04 -3.59
N MET A 74 1.72 3.44 -2.47
CA MET A 74 0.49 3.78 -1.78
C MET A 74 0.55 5.20 -1.24
N LEU A 75 1.63 5.52 -0.55
CA LEU A 75 1.82 6.84 0.04
C LEU A 75 1.76 7.93 -1.03
N ASN A 76 2.50 7.76 -2.12
CA ASN A 76 2.55 8.76 -3.18
C ASN A 76 1.19 8.95 -3.86
N THR A 77 0.48 7.84 -4.15
CA THR A 77 -0.82 7.92 -4.80
C THR A 77 -1.85 8.60 -3.92
N LEU A 78 -1.91 8.23 -2.64
CA LEU A 78 -2.86 8.85 -1.71
C LEU A 78 -2.51 10.31 -1.46
N ASN A 79 -1.23 10.62 -1.36
CA ASN A 79 -0.79 12.01 -1.19
C ASN A 79 -1.15 12.86 -2.39
N ASP A 80 -0.96 12.34 -3.60
CA ASP A 80 -1.34 13.04 -4.83
C ASP A 80 -2.84 13.32 -4.86
N PHE A 81 -3.65 12.34 -4.47
CA PHE A 81 -5.09 12.52 -4.42
C PHE A 81 -5.48 13.60 -3.40
N VAL A 82 -4.91 13.53 -2.21
CA VAL A 82 -5.21 14.49 -1.15
C VAL A 82 -4.83 15.91 -1.59
N THR A 83 -3.66 16.08 -2.19
CA THR A 83 -3.22 17.41 -2.63
C THR A 83 -4.04 17.94 -3.80
N GLU A 84 -4.59 17.05 -4.62
CA GLU A 84 -5.46 17.44 -5.74
C GLU A 84 -6.83 17.90 -5.26
N VAL A 85 -7.41 17.16 -4.31
CA VAL A 85 -8.78 17.37 -3.85
C VAL A 85 -8.88 18.41 -2.73
N CYS A 86 -7.81 18.54 -1.93
CA CYS A 86 -7.78 19.43 -0.77
C CYS A 86 -6.81 20.59 -1.01
N PRO A 87 -7.21 21.62 -1.76
CA PRO A 87 -6.30 22.71 -2.10
C PRO A 87 -5.79 23.48 -0.87
N VAL A 88 -6.52 23.44 0.24
CA VAL A 88 -6.11 24.10 1.48
C VAL A 88 -4.93 23.37 2.13
N ALA A 89 -4.88 22.04 2.00
CA ALA A 89 -3.79 21.26 2.57
C ALA A 89 -2.44 21.55 1.92
N LYS A 90 -2.46 21.88 0.63
CA LYS A 90 -1.24 22.11 -0.14
C LYS A 90 -0.43 23.32 0.37
N PRO A 91 -1.03 24.50 0.59
CA PRO A 91 -0.31 25.63 1.18
C PRO A 91 0.20 25.33 2.60
N LEU A 92 -0.64 24.72 3.43
CA LEU A 92 -0.25 24.37 4.79
C LEU A 92 0.94 23.41 4.81
N LYS A 93 0.95 22.47 3.89
CA LYS A 93 2.04 21.51 3.76
C LYS A 93 3.34 22.21 3.38
N ARG A 94 3.28 23.17 2.47
CA ARG A 94 4.44 23.97 2.07
C ARG A 94 4.97 24.80 3.22
N GLU A 95 4.09 25.42 3.95
CA GLU A 95 4.47 26.21 5.12
C GLU A 95 5.16 25.36 6.17
N SER A 96 4.64 24.17 6.43
CA SER A 96 5.25 23.24 7.37
C SER A 96 6.64 22.82 6.91
N ALA A 97 6.81 22.57 5.62
CA ALA A 97 8.11 22.21 5.06
C ALA A 97 9.11 23.34 5.18
N ARG A 98 8.66 24.58 4.94
CA ARG A 98 9.52 25.76 5.08
C ARG A 98 9.93 25.96 6.53
N ALA A 99 9.00 25.81 7.45
CA ALA A 99 9.26 25.95 8.87
C ALA A 99 10.28 24.92 9.33
N ALA A 100 10.11 23.67 8.91
CA ALA A 100 11.05 22.60 9.24
C ALA A 100 12.45 22.88 8.68
N ALA A 101 12.53 23.32 7.43
CA ALA A 101 13.80 23.66 6.79
C ALA A 101 14.50 24.82 7.49
N LYS A 102 13.73 25.82 7.88
CA LYS A 102 14.25 27.00 8.59
C LYS A 102 14.79 26.61 9.96
N GLN A 103 14.08 25.76 10.67
CA GLN A 103 14.54 25.26 11.97
C GLN A 103 15.81 24.43 11.84
N ALA A 104 15.89 23.62 10.79
CA ALA A 104 17.09 22.82 10.54
C ALA A 104 18.30 23.68 10.18
N ALA A 105 18.09 24.83 9.58
CA ALA A 105 19.17 25.75 9.20
C ALA A 105 19.70 26.54 10.40
N ASP A 106 18.89 26.71 11.42
CA ASP A 106 19.27 27.42 12.63
C ASP A 106 19.97 26.50 13.61
#